data_ca7e4177d7268cfb5ca4d09329574243
#
_entry.id   ca7e4177d7268cfb5ca4d09329574243
#
_cell.length_a   1.000
_cell.length_b   1.000
_cell.length_c   1.000
_cell.angle_alpha   90.00
_cell.angle_beta   90.00
_cell.angle_gamma   90.00
#
_symmetry.space_group_name_H-M   'P 1'
#
loop_
_entity.id
_entity.type
_entity.pdbx_description
1 polymer ?
#
loop_
_entity_poly.entity_id
_entity_poly.type
_entity_poly.pdbx_seq_one_letter_code
_entity_poly.pdbx_strand_id
1 'polypeptide(L)'
;MTAVPVVSTASTTAIRSENLCRHYRMGENLIRAVDGISLEISGGEFVALLGSSGSGKSSMLNLIAGLDRPTSGSVVVQDRDLAELSREELAKYRLHVVGMVFQSFNLISSMTVAENVELPLRFAEVERSQRQRLAREALERVGLKSRMDHRPAELSGGEQQRAALARALINRPQMLLADEPTGNLDSHTGTEIMEMVRGFNQELGMTIVMVTHERALAERYAQRMIFLADGKLVDDRPNPAAGGRPALQRGHL
;
A
#
# COMPACT_ATOMS: atom_id res chain seq x y z
N MET A 1 31.21 -17.12 -25.09
CA MET A 1 30.81 -15.96 -24.29
C MET A 1 29.49 -15.45 -24.86
N THR A 2 28.41 -15.95 -24.35
CA THR A 2 27.04 -15.59 -24.77
C THR A 2 26.58 -14.43 -23.91
N ALA A 3 26.36 -13.26 -24.53
CA ALA A 3 25.84 -12.08 -23.87
C ALA A 3 24.42 -12.35 -23.35
N VAL A 4 24.22 -12.19 -22.06
CA VAL A 4 22.90 -12.18 -21.44
C VAL A 4 22.19 -10.93 -21.94
N PRO A 5 20.97 -11.02 -22.51
CA PRO A 5 20.24 -9.85 -22.96
C PRO A 5 19.90 -8.98 -21.76
N VAL A 6 20.31 -7.72 -21.78
CA VAL A 6 19.83 -6.67 -20.87
C VAL A 6 18.35 -6.50 -21.17
N VAL A 7 17.50 -7.00 -20.27
CA VAL A 7 16.06 -6.74 -20.31
C VAL A 7 15.90 -5.23 -20.10
N SER A 8 15.56 -4.53 -21.18
CA SER A 8 15.10 -3.15 -21.14
C SER A 8 13.85 -3.10 -20.24
N THR A 9 13.97 -2.53 -19.06
CA THR A 9 12.83 -2.22 -18.20
C THR A 9 12.09 -1.02 -18.82
N ALA A 10 11.26 -1.29 -19.82
CA ALA A 10 10.19 -0.37 -20.15
C ALA A 10 9.32 -0.29 -18.89
N SER A 11 9.28 0.89 -18.27
CA SER A 11 8.42 1.16 -17.11
C SER A 11 6.97 0.95 -17.54
N THR A 12 6.41 -0.20 -17.19
CA THR A 12 5.00 -0.48 -17.43
C THR A 12 4.18 0.35 -16.45
N THR A 13 3.17 1.07 -16.95
CA THR A 13 2.24 1.82 -16.09
C THR A 13 1.53 0.84 -15.17
N ALA A 14 1.68 1.03 -13.85
CA ALA A 14 1.00 0.20 -12.84
C ALA A 14 -0.40 0.71 -12.54
N ILE A 15 -0.57 2.04 -12.49
CA ILE A 15 -1.84 2.71 -12.19
C ILE A 15 -1.99 3.88 -13.16
N ARG A 16 -3.18 4.00 -13.78
CA ARG A 16 -3.57 5.16 -14.57
C ARG A 16 -4.98 5.60 -14.19
N SER A 17 -5.17 6.86 -13.95
CA SER A 17 -6.50 7.47 -13.79
C SER A 17 -6.73 8.54 -14.84
N GLU A 18 -7.96 8.64 -15.36
CA GLU A 18 -8.36 9.63 -16.34
C GLU A 18 -9.66 10.30 -15.89
N ASN A 19 -9.59 11.63 -15.66
CA ASN A 19 -10.71 12.46 -15.19
C ASN A 19 -11.48 11.80 -14.04
N LEU A 20 -10.76 11.13 -13.12
CA LEU A 20 -11.32 10.34 -12.05
C LEU A 20 -12.06 11.21 -11.05
N CYS A 21 -13.33 10.89 -10.80
CA CYS A 21 -14.17 11.61 -9.84
C CYS A 21 -14.77 10.63 -8.82
N ARG A 22 -14.83 11.07 -7.58
CA ARG A 22 -15.62 10.45 -6.53
C ARG A 22 -16.36 11.51 -5.72
N HIS A 23 -17.67 11.53 -5.89
CA HIS A 23 -18.55 12.47 -5.22
C HIS A 23 -19.50 11.73 -4.29
N TYR A 24 -19.66 12.24 -3.07
CA TYR A 24 -20.59 11.70 -2.08
C TYR A 24 -21.74 12.69 -1.85
N ARG A 25 -22.96 12.18 -1.78
CA ARG A 25 -24.12 12.97 -1.37
C ARG A 25 -24.39 12.78 0.12
N MET A 26 -24.39 13.89 0.87
CA MET A 26 -24.78 13.93 2.28
C MET A 26 -25.95 14.90 2.42
N GLY A 27 -27.17 14.38 2.32
CA GLY A 27 -28.39 15.21 2.21
C GLY A 27 -28.36 16.06 0.92
N GLU A 28 -28.44 17.36 1.05
CA GLU A 28 -28.36 18.32 -0.07
C GLU A 28 -26.92 18.66 -0.47
N ASN A 29 -25.94 18.34 0.37
CA ASN A 29 -24.55 18.69 0.12
C ASN A 29 -23.87 17.65 -0.78
N LEU A 30 -23.13 18.14 -1.79
CA LEU A 30 -22.27 17.35 -2.64
C LEU A 30 -20.81 17.52 -2.23
N ILE A 31 -20.21 16.45 -1.70
CA ILE A 31 -18.78 16.41 -1.35
C ILE A 31 -18.02 15.83 -2.53
N ARG A 32 -17.13 16.61 -3.12
CA ARG A 32 -16.25 16.19 -4.22
C ARG A 32 -14.92 15.71 -3.65
N ALA A 33 -14.89 14.46 -3.20
CA ALA A 33 -13.71 13.92 -2.54
C ALA A 33 -12.55 13.67 -3.52
N VAL A 34 -12.86 13.35 -4.78
CA VAL A 34 -11.92 13.30 -5.91
C VAL A 34 -12.64 13.96 -7.07
N ASP A 35 -12.03 14.92 -7.75
CA ASP A 35 -12.68 15.80 -8.73
C ASP A 35 -11.77 16.02 -9.96
N GLY A 36 -11.84 15.10 -10.92
CA GLY A 36 -11.15 15.19 -12.20
C GLY A 36 -9.65 14.87 -12.13
N ILE A 37 -9.22 13.93 -11.31
CA ILE A 37 -7.80 13.57 -11.19
C ILE A 37 -7.38 12.66 -12.35
N SER A 38 -6.36 13.11 -13.10
CA SER A 38 -5.65 12.29 -14.10
C SER A 38 -4.20 12.17 -13.68
N LEU A 39 -3.71 10.93 -13.50
CA LEU A 39 -2.31 10.65 -13.14
C LEU A 39 -1.91 9.25 -13.60
N GLU A 40 -0.61 9.04 -13.74
CA GLU A 40 -0.01 7.74 -13.99
C GLU A 40 1.06 7.44 -12.94
N ILE A 41 1.13 6.19 -12.47
CA ILE A 41 2.18 5.69 -11.55
C ILE A 41 2.82 4.49 -12.23
N SER A 42 4.14 4.51 -12.30
CA SER A 42 4.94 3.44 -12.90
C SER A 42 5.07 2.22 -12.02
N GLY A 43 5.26 1.06 -12.61
CA GLY A 43 5.57 -0.17 -11.86
C GLY A 43 6.87 -0.02 -11.07
N GLY A 44 6.83 -0.44 -9.79
CA GLY A 44 7.97 -0.33 -8.87
C GLY A 44 8.22 1.06 -8.30
N GLU A 45 7.43 2.06 -8.67
CA GLU A 45 7.57 3.42 -8.14
C GLU A 45 7.08 3.51 -6.70
N PHE A 46 7.78 4.26 -5.85
CA PHE A 46 7.32 4.64 -4.52
C PHE A 46 6.81 6.08 -4.55
N VAL A 47 5.50 6.25 -4.50
CA VAL A 47 4.81 7.54 -4.58
C VAL A 47 4.18 7.90 -3.24
N ALA A 48 4.30 9.18 -2.85
CA ALA A 48 3.56 9.73 -1.72
C ALA A 48 2.45 10.66 -2.20
N LEU A 49 1.22 10.42 -1.75
CA LEU A 49 0.08 11.32 -1.89
C LEU A 49 0.03 12.22 -0.66
N LEU A 50 0.21 13.52 -0.86
CA LEU A 50 0.29 14.55 0.17
C LEU A 50 -0.91 15.50 0.10
N GLY A 51 -1.27 16.10 1.23
CA GLY A 51 -2.32 17.11 1.33
C GLY A 51 -2.88 17.20 2.75
N SER A 52 -3.66 18.23 3.02
CA SER A 52 -4.36 18.40 4.29
C SER A 52 -5.42 17.31 4.53
N SER A 53 -5.93 17.21 5.76
CA SER A 53 -7.10 16.37 6.04
C SER A 53 -8.27 16.81 5.15
N GLY A 54 -9.01 15.84 4.60
CA GLY A 54 -10.13 16.11 3.69
C GLY A 54 -9.74 16.42 2.24
N SER A 55 -8.44 16.43 1.86
CA SER A 55 -8.00 16.73 0.48
C SER A 55 -8.30 15.64 -0.55
N GLY A 56 -8.83 14.47 -0.14
CA GLY A 56 -9.21 13.37 -1.04
C GLY A 56 -8.23 12.20 -1.11
N LYS A 57 -7.12 12.21 -0.36
CA LYS A 57 -6.05 11.19 -0.40
C LYS A 57 -6.57 9.78 -0.14
N SER A 58 -7.24 9.55 0.98
CA SER A 58 -7.79 8.22 1.33
C SER A 58 -8.89 7.80 0.36
N SER A 59 -9.68 8.75 -0.18
CA SER A 59 -10.66 8.45 -1.23
C SER A 59 -9.97 7.99 -2.52
N MET A 60 -8.89 8.66 -2.93
CA MET A 60 -8.07 8.24 -4.06
C MET A 60 -7.47 6.84 -3.84
N LEU A 61 -6.92 6.60 -2.64
CA LEU A 61 -6.36 5.29 -2.27
C LEU A 61 -7.43 4.19 -2.33
N ASN A 62 -8.65 4.46 -1.83
CA ASN A 62 -9.78 3.52 -1.86
C ASN A 62 -10.25 3.20 -3.28
N LEU A 63 -10.21 4.17 -4.20
CA LEU A 63 -10.51 3.94 -5.61
C LEU A 63 -9.46 3.02 -6.25
N ILE A 64 -8.18 3.29 -6.02
CA ILE A 64 -7.07 2.44 -6.49
C ILE A 64 -7.16 1.03 -5.88
N ALA A 65 -7.56 0.91 -4.62
CA ALA A 65 -7.75 -0.37 -3.95
C ALA A 65 -8.98 -1.16 -4.45
N GLY A 66 -9.86 -0.56 -5.25
CA GLY A 66 -11.15 -1.16 -5.60
C GLY A 66 -12.06 -1.39 -4.40
N LEU A 67 -11.90 -0.59 -3.34
CA LEU A 67 -12.79 -0.55 -2.16
C LEU A 67 -13.98 0.35 -2.41
N ASP A 68 -13.80 1.34 -3.27
CA ASP A 68 -14.86 2.25 -3.70
C ASP A 68 -14.92 2.32 -5.23
N ARG A 69 -16.02 2.84 -5.78
CA ARG A 69 -16.22 2.99 -7.21
C ARG A 69 -16.22 4.46 -7.62
N PRO A 70 -15.64 4.81 -8.76
CA PRO A 70 -15.71 6.18 -9.26
C PRO A 70 -17.17 6.59 -9.55
N THR A 71 -17.43 7.87 -9.38
CA THR A 71 -18.70 8.49 -9.84
C THR A 71 -18.64 8.72 -11.36
N SER A 72 -17.46 9.07 -11.88
CA SER A 72 -17.15 9.20 -13.31
C SER A 72 -15.63 9.12 -13.53
N GLY A 73 -15.19 9.03 -14.77
CA GLY A 73 -13.81 8.80 -15.14
C GLY A 73 -13.43 7.34 -14.94
N SER A 74 -12.14 7.02 -15.10
CA SER A 74 -11.62 5.66 -15.02
C SER A 74 -10.42 5.56 -14.10
N VAL A 75 -10.20 4.37 -13.53
CA VAL A 75 -8.98 3.98 -12.83
C VAL A 75 -8.57 2.59 -13.32
N VAL A 76 -7.48 2.57 -14.07
CA VAL A 76 -6.92 1.36 -14.68
C VAL A 76 -5.71 0.92 -13.87
N VAL A 77 -5.70 -0.33 -13.45
CA VAL A 77 -4.57 -0.98 -12.76
C VAL A 77 -4.20 -2.23 -13.54
N GLN A 78 -2.94 -2.32 -13.98
CA GLN A 78 -2.46 -3.46 -14.77
C GLN A 78 -3.40 -3.79 -15.96
N ASP A 79 -3.70 -2.77 -16.74
CA ASP A 79 -4.57 -2.84 -17.93
C ASP A 79 -6.02 -3.27 -17.67
N ARG A 80 -6.49 -3.22 -16.41
CA ARG A 80 -7.88 -3.51 -16.02
C ARG A 80 -8.55 -2.25 -15.48
N ASP A 81 -9.64 -1.82 -16.09
CA ASP A 81 -10.46 -0.74 -15.53
C ASP A 81 -11.27 -1.28 -14.34
N LEU A 82 -10.98 -0.76 -13.14
CA LEU A 82 -11.63 -1.19 -11.91
C LEU A 82 -13.12 -0.81 -11.86
N ALA A 83 -13.55 0.19 -12.66
CA ALA A 83 -14.95 0.59 -12.73
C ALA A 83 -15.83 -0.48 -13.42
N GLU A 84 -15.25 -1.25 -14.35
CA GLU A 84 -15.93 -2.27 -15.13
C GLU A 84 -15.99 -3.63 -14.40
N LEU A 85 -15.13 -3.83 -13.38
CA LEU A 85 -15.05 -5.11 -12.68
C LEU A 85 -16.30 -5.38 -11.83
N SER A 86 -16.76 -6.62 -11.84
CA SER A 86 -17.77 -7.15 -10.92
C SER A 86 -17.27 -7.14 -9.46
N ARG A 87 -18.18 -7.35 -8.51
CA ARG A 87 -17.80 -7.44 -7.08
C ARG A 87 -16.83 -8.59 -6.79
N GLU A 88 -17.01 -9.72 -7.47
CA GLU A 88 -16.13 -10.89 -7.34
C GLU A 88 -14.75 -10.62 -7.94
N GLU A 89 -14.68 -9.98 -9.10
CA GLU A 89 -13.40 -9.60 -9.71
C GLU A 89 -12.64 -8.58 -8.88
N LEU A 90 -13.33 -7.58 -8.30
CA LEU A 90 -12.73 -6.65 -7.36
C LEU A 90 -12.23 -7.35 -6.07
N ALA A 91 -12.94 -8.39 -5.59
CA ALA A 91 -12.46 -9.18 -4.46
C ALA A 91 -11.18 -9.95 -4.81
N LYS A 92 -11.11 -10.58 -5.99
CA LYS A 92 -9.91 -11.24 -6.50
C LYS A 92 -8.77 -10.26 -6.74
N TYR A 93 -9.05 -9.08 -7.27
CA TYR A 93 -8.09 -7.99 -7.43
C TYR A 93 -7.46 -7.60 -6.09
N ARG A 94 -8.28 -7.31 -5.06
CA ARG A 94 -7.78 -7.00 -3.72
C ARG A 94 -6.98 -8.13 -3.10
N LEU A 95 -7.38 -9.39 -3.36
CA LEU A 95 -6.74 -10.55 -2.79
C LEU A 95 -5.33 -10.81 -3.35
N HIS A 96 -5.13 -10.54 -4.66
CA HIS A 96 -3.91 -10.95 -5.37
C HIS A 96 -3.02 -9.80 -5.82
N VAL A 97 -3.58 -8.60 -6.02
CA VAL A 97 -2.83 -7.48 -6.60
C VAL A 97 -2.47 -6.44 -5.55
N VAL A 98 -3.30 -6.25 -4.52
CA VAL A 98 -3.19 -5.16 -3.57
C VAL A 98 -2.92 -5.66 -2.16
N GLY A 99 -1.84 -5.17 -1.54
CA GLY A 99 -1.67 -5.17 -0.09
C GLY A 99 -2.13 -3.84 0.49
N MET A 100 -2.85 -3.85 1.60
CA MET A 100 -3.27 -2.62 2.27
C MET A 100 -2.79 -2.56 3.71
N VAL A 101 -2.26 -1.40 4.07
CA VAL A 101 -1.87 -1.03 5.44
C VAL A 101 -2.60 0.24 5.83
N PHE A 102 -3.17 0.26 7.02
CA PHE A 102 -3.99 1.35 7.55
C PHE A 102 -3.35 1.95 8.81
N GLN A 103 -3.66 3.19 9.08
CA GLN A 103 -3.27 3.88 10.31
C GLN A 103 -3.74 3.14 11.57
N SER A 104 -4.95 2.58 11.55
CA SER A 104 -5.55 1.86 12.68
C SER A 104 -5.24 0.36 12.69
N PHE A 105 -4.22 -0.09 11.94
CA PHE A 105 -3.78 -1.49 11.80
C PHE A 105 -4.86 -2.46 11.25
N ASN A 106 -6.12 -2.27 11.57
CA ASN A 106 -7.29 -3.07 11.16
C ASN A 106 -7.10 -4.58 11.39
N LEU A 107 -6.45 -4.95 12.49
CA LEU A 107 -6.37 -6.35 12.93
C LEU A 107 -7.70 -6.78 13.57
N ILE A 108 -8.09 -8.02 13.31
CA ILE A 108 -9.29 -8.62 13.91
C ILE A 108 -8.96 -9.01 15.34
N SER A 109 -9.56 -8.31 16.30
CA SER A 109 -9.24 -8.42 17.73
C SER A 109 -9.52 -9.80 18.34
N SER A 110 -10.49 -10.54 17.79
CA SER A 110 -10.83 -11.90 18.23
C SER A 110 -9.88 -12.99 17.72
N MET A 111 -9.02 -12.67 16.75
CA MET A 111 -8.05 -13.57 16.15
C MET A 111 -6.65 -13.34 16.74
N THR A 112 -5.83 -14.40 16.78
CA THR A 112 -4.40 -14.28 17.07
C THR A 112 -3.67 -13.53 15.95
N VAL A 113 -2.42 -13.14 16.20
CA VAL A 113 -1.55 -12.51 15.20
C VAL A 113 -1.36 -13.45 14.00
N ALA A 114 -1.09 -14.73 14.24
CA ALA A 114 -0.95 -15.72 13.18
C ALA A 114 -2.24 -15.87 12.35
N GLU A 115 -3.40 -15.93 13.01
CA GLU A 115 -4.69 -16.02 12.33
C GLU A 115 -5.01 -14.78 11.48
N ASN A 116 -4.65 -13.57 11.97
CA ASN A 116 -4.78 -12.34 11.20
C ASN A 116 -3.93 -12.37 9.92
N VAL A 117 -2.69 -12.85 10.02
CA VAL A 117 -1.78 -12.94 8.87
C VAL A 117 -2.19 -14.06 7.91
N GLU A 118 -2.74 -15.18 8.41
CA GLU A 118 -3.28 -16.25 7.58
C GLU A 118 -4.55 -15.86 6.79
N LEU A 119 -5.29 -14.85 7.24
CA LEU A 119 -6.63 -14.57 6.74
C LEU A 119 -6.71 -14.39 5.21
N PRO A 120 -5.82 -13.63 4.55
CA PRO A 120 -5.82 -13.53 3.10
C PRO A 120 -5.58 -14.87 2.40
N LEU A 121 -4.77 -15.77 2.98
CA LEU A 121 -4.53 -17.10 2.42
C LEU A 121 -5.76 -18.02 2.55
N ARG A 122 -6.61 -17.80 3.57
CA ARG A 122 -7.90 -18.51 3.69
C ARG A 122 -8.83 -18.14 2.54
N PHE A 123 -8.89 -16.85 2.17
CA PHE A 123 -9.67 -16.39 1.03
C PHE A 123 -9.09 -16.83 -0.32
N ALA A 124 -7.78 -17.06 -0.37
CA ALA A 124 -7.09 -17.65 -1.54
C ALA A 124 -7.18 -19.18 -1.59
N GLU A 125 -7.97 -19.81 -0.68
CA GLU A 125 -8.22 -21.26 -0.60
C GLU A 125 -6.93 -22.10 -0.46
N VAL A 126 -5.86 -21.49 0.09
CA VAL A 126 -4.59 -22.20 0.36
C VAL A 126 -4.81 -23.23 1.48
N GLU A 127 -4.23 -24.41 1.34
CA GLU A 127 -4.33 -25.50 2.30
C GLU A 127 -3.82 -25.09 3.70
N ARG A 128 -4.43 -25.64 4.77
CA ARG A 128 -4.21 -25.20 6.16
C ARG A 128 -2.75 -25.30 6.61
N SER A 129 -2.09 -26.41 6.34
CA SER A 129 -0.68 -26.61 6.74
C SER A 129 0.25 -25.62 6.03
N GLN A 130 -0.03 -25.34 4.78
CA GLN A 130 0.71 -24.37 3.99
C GLN A 130 0.48 -22.94 4.48
N ARG A 131 -0.78 -22.57 4.82
CA ARG A 131 -1.10 -21.24 5.39
C ARG A 131 -0.34 -20.99 6.68
N GLN A 132 -0.34 -21.97 7.60
CA GLN A 132 0.35 -21.87 8.89
C GLN A 132 1.87 -21.70 8.71
N ARG A 133 2.46 -22.43 7.77
CA ARG A 133 3.88 -22.27 7.43
C ARG A 133 4.17 -20.88 6.88
N LEU A 134 3.40 -20.43 5.89
CA LEU A 134 3.59 -19.11 5.26
C LEU A 134 3.39 -17.96 6.25
N ALA A 135 2.37 -18.04 7.12
CA ALA A 135 2.13 -17.03 8.15
C ALA A 135 3.28 -16.96 9.16
N ARG A 136 3.83 -18.12 9.56
CA ARG A 136 5.02 -18.20 10.43
C ARG A 136 6.21 -17.51 9.78
N GLU A 137 6.51 -17.85 8.53
CA GLU A 137 7.62 -17.24 7.76
C GLU A 137 7.43 -15.72 7.62
N ALA A 138 6.21 -15.25 7.32
CA ALA A 138 5.91 -13.83 7.22
C ALA A 138 6.09 -13.08 8.55
N LEU A 139 5.63 -13.68 9.67
CA LEU A 139 5.80 -13.11 11.00
C LEU A 139 7.26 -13.11 11.46
N GLU A 140 8.02 -14.13 11.11
CA GLU A 140 9.46 -14.16 11.40
C GLU A 140 10.21 -13.04 10.66
N ARG A 141 9.87 -12.75 9.40
CA ARG A 141 10.46 -11.66 8.60
C ARG A 141 10.21 -10.26 9.18
N VAL A 142 9.11 -10.08 9.89
CA VAL A 142 8.79 -8.81 10.57
C VAL A 142 9.13 -8.81 12.07
N GLY A 143 9.87 -9.82 12.55
CA GLY A 143 10.33 -9.89 13.94
C GLY A 143 9.26 -10.25 14.96
N LEU A 144 8.16 -10.92 14.55
CA LEU A 144 7.04 -11.28 15.42
C LEU A 144 6.90 -12.80 15.70
N LYS A 145 7.98 -13.57 15.51
CA LYS A 145 7.97 -15.02 15.73
C LYS A 145 7.46 -15.41 17.14
N SER A 146 7.87 -14.67 18.18
CA SER A 146 7.46 -14.93 19.57
C SER A 146 6.07 -14.42 19.93
N ARG A 147 5.40 -13.72 19.01
CA ARG A 147 4.10 -13.07 19.21
C ARG A 147 2.94 -13.73 18.44
N MET A 148 3.19 -14.86 17.79
CA MET A 148 2.23 -15.49 16.87
C MET A 148 0.89 -15.82 17.52
N ASP A 149 0.93 -16.29 18.77
CA ASP A 149 -0.26 -16.72 19.52
C ASP A 149 -0.92 -15.60 20.33
N HIS A 150 -0.32 -14.39 20.34
CA HIS A 150 -0.90 -13.22 21.00
C HIS A 150 -2.08 -12.67 20.19
N ARG A 151 -2.96 -11.94 20.88
CA ARG A 151 -4.03 -11.16 20.26
C ARG A 151 -3.57 -9.72 20.04
N PRO A 152 -4.20 -8.97 19.11
CA PRO A 152 -3.83 -7.58 18.84
C PRO A 152 -3.75 -6.69 20.08
N ALA A 153 -4.64 -6.87 21.06
CA ALA A 153 -4.66 -6.08 22.29
C ALA A 153 -3.43 -6.31 23.21
N GLU A 154 -2.68 -7.38 22.98
CA GLU A 154 -1.47 -7.74 23.74
C GLU A 154 -0.18 -7.22 23.07
N LEU A 155 -0.31 -6.53 21.94
CA LEU A 155 0.79 -6.00 21.15
C LEU A 155 0.93 -4.49 21.30
N SER A 156 2.18 -3.99 21.27
CA SER A 156 2.44 -2.57 21.04
C SER A 156 1.96 -2.10 19.67
N GLY A 157 1.78 -0.79 19.47
CA GLY A 157 1.37 -0.22 18.18
C GLY A 157 2.31 -0.63 17.05
N GLY A 158 3.62 -0.62 17.28
CA GLY A 158 4.62 -1.05 16.29
C GLY A 158 4.53 -2.55 15.97
N GLU A 159 4.27 -3.41 16.95
CA GLU A 159 4.04 -4.83 16.73
C GLU A 159 2.74 -5.06 15.93
N GLN A 160 1.67 -4.32 16.23
CA GLN A 160 0.43 -4.38 15.45
C GLN A 160 0.65 -3.96 13.99
N GLN A 161 1.42 -2.90 13.75
CA GLN A 161 1.72 -2.43 12.40
C GLN A 161 2.58 -3.43 11.63
N ARG A 162 3.57 -4.06 12.28
CA ARG A 162 4.36 -5.14 11.67
C ARG A 162 3.47 -6.35 11.32
N ALA A 163 2.52 -6.72 12.17
CA ALA A 163 1.54 -7.76 11.86
C ALA A 163 0.62 -7.38 10.68
N ALA A 164 0.18 -6.13 10.62
CA ALA A 164 -0.61 -5.62 9.50
C ALA A 164 0.17 -5.62 8.18
N LEU A 165 1.48 -5.27 8.21
CA LEU A 165 2.38 -5.40 7.06
C LEU A 165 2.53 -6.86 6.62
N ALA A 166 2.79 -7.79 7.55
CA ALA A 166 2.90 -9.21 7.24
C ALA A 166 1.62 -9.73 6.58
N ARG A 167 0.44 -9.35 7.10
CA ARG A 167 -0.87 -9.68 6.51
C ARG A 167 -1.04 -9.09 5.11
N ALA A 168 -0.66 -7.84 4.91
CA ALA A 168 -0.79 -7.17 3.62
C ALA A 168 0.07 -7.82 2.53
N LEU A 169 1.21 -8.42 2.90
CA LEU A 169 2.20 -8.96 1.97
C LEU A 169 2.11 -10.47 1.77
N ILE A 170 1.28 -11.19 2.54
CA ILE A 170 1.28 -12.66 2.57
C ILE A 170 0.94 -13.29 1.21
N ASN A 171 0.08 -12.66 0.43
CA ASN A 171 -0.29 -13.10 -0.93
C ASN A 171 0.68 -12.59 -2.01
N ARG A 172 1.80 -11.97 -1.63
CA ARG A 172 2.80 -11.39 -2.54
C ARG A 172 2.17 -10.42 -3.54
N PRO A 173 1.49 -9.38 -3.07
CA PRO A 173 0.81 -8.42 -3.93
C PRO A 173 1.83 -7.66 -4.81
N GLN A 174 1.36 -7.09 -5.90
CA GLN A 174 2.21 -6.32 -6.81
C GLN A 174 2.32 -4.85 -6.38
N MET A 175 1.37 -4.39 -5.55
CA MET A 175 1.40 -3.04 -4.98
C MET A 175 1.02 -3.05 -3.50
N LEU A 176 1.58 -2.09 -2.77
CA LEU A 176 1.24 -1.79 -1.39
C LEU A 176 0.62 -0.40 -1.32
N LEU A 177 -0.60 -0.33 -0.81
CA LEU A 177 -1.30 0.91 -0.53
C LEU A 177 -1.25 1.15 0.97
N ALA A 178 -0.65 2.26 1.39
CA ALA A 178 -0.43 2.58 2.79
C ALA A 178 -1.13 3.89 3.17
N ASP A 179 -2.17 3.82 3.99
CA ASP A 179 -2.90 4.99 4.47
C ASP A 179 -2.37 5.39 5.85
N GLU A 180 -1.55 6.44 5.90
CA GLU A 180 -0.87 6.97 7.09
C GLU A 180 -0.19 5.87 7.94
N PRO A 181 0.74 5.08 7.37
CA PRO A 181 1.23 3.84 7.99
C PRO A 181 1.99 4.04 9.32
N THR A 182 2.33 5.27 9.66
CA THR A 182 3.07 5.65 10.89
C THR A 182 2.30 6.57 11.80
N GLY A 183 1.07 6.98 11.43
CA GLY A 183 0.33 8.04 12.12
C GLY A 183 -0.04 7.75 13.58
N ASN A 184 -0.02 6.49 14.01
CA ASN A 184 -0.27 6.08 15.41
C ASN A 184 0.99 5.53 16.11
N LEU A 185 2.18 5.83 15.59
CA LEU A 185 3.45 5.30 16.10
C LEU A 185 4.36 6.46 16.58
N ASP A 186 5.25 6.14 17.51
CA ASP A 186 6.36 7.04 17.81
C ASP A 186 7.36 7.12 16.65
N SER A 187 8.17 8.16 16.63
CA SER A 187 9.08 8.46 15.52
C SER A 187 10.12 7.36 15.24
N HIS A 188 10.58 6.65 16.28
CA HIS A 188 11.55 5.57 16.13
C HIS A 188 10.89 4.36 15.46
N THR A 189 9.80 3.89 16.02
CA THR A 189 9.01 2.78 15.49
C THR A 189 8.49 3.09 14.08
N GLY A 190 8.02 4.32 13.84
CA GLY A 190 7.61 4.78 12.51
C GLY A 190 8.73 4.68 11.49
N THR A 191 9.97 5.04 11.87
CA THR A 191 11.15 4.89 11.02
C THR A 191 11.40 3.42 10.67
N GLU A 192 11.36 2.51 11.65
CA GLU A 192 11.54 1.07 11.40
C GLU A 192 10.52 0.51 10.42
N ILE A 193 9.24 0.87 10.58
CA ILE A 193 8.16 0.47 9.66
C ILE A 193 8.44 0.97 8.24
N MET A 194 8.85 2.23 8.09
CA MET A 194 9.12 2.79 6.77
C MET A 194 10.37 2.22 6.11
N GLU A 195 11.39 1.84 6.88
CA GLU A 195 12.54 1.11 6.35
C GLU A 195 12.14 -0.29 5.83
N MET A 196 11.23 -1.00 6.52
CA MET A 196 10.67 -2.26 6.02
C MET A 196 9.90 -2.05 4.72
N VAL A 197 9.03 -1.03 4.65
CA VAL A 197 8.25 -0.70 3.44
C VAL A 197 9.18 -0.37 2.27
N ARG A 198 10.22 0.42 2.51
CA ARG A 198 11.25 0.72 1.51
C ARG A 198 11.99 -0.54 1.05
N GLY A 199 12.33 -1.42 1.98
CA GLY A 199 12.95 -2.71 1.66
C GLY A 199 12.11 -3.53 0.69
N PHE A 200 10.80 -3.64 0.91
CA PHE A 200 9.89 -4.36 0.01
C PHE A 200 9.81 -3.71 -1.38
N ASN A 201 9.82 -2.37 -1.48
CA ASN A 201 9.91 -1.70 -2.78
C ASN A 201 11.17 -2.07 -3.53
N GLN A 202 12.33 -1.99 -2.87
CA GLN A 202 13.65 -2.20 -3.49
C GLN A 202 13.93 -3.67 -3.82
N GLU A 203 13.56 -4.60 -2.93
CA GLU A 203 13.85 -6.03 -3.08
C GLU A 203 12.87 -6.73 -4.01
N LEU A 204 11.61 -6.35 -3.97
CA LEU A 204 10.52 -7.01 -4.70
C LEU A 204 10.06 -6.25 -5.93
N GLY A 205 10.57 -5.03 -6.17
CA GLY A 205 10.08 -4.17 -7.25
C GLY A 205 8.61 -3.76 -7.08
N MET A 206 8.11 -3.78 -5.83
CA MET A 206 6.70 -3.52 -5.51
C MET A 206 6.37 -2.04 -5.68
N THR A 207 5.28 -1.73 -6.36
CA THR A 207 4.75 -0.36 -6.43
C THR A 207 4.18 0.04 -5.07
N ILE A 208 4.54 1.22 -4.56
CA ILE A 208 4.02 1.72 -3.28
C ILE A 208 3.32 3.06 -3.49
N VAL A 209 2.09 3.14 -3.00
CA VAL A 209 1.34 4.41 -2.89
C VAL A 209 1.07 4.66 -1.42
N MET A 210 1.74 5.65 -0.87
CA MET A 210 1.62 6.04 0.54
C MET A 210 0.84 7.35 0.66
N VAL A 211 -0.21 7.35 1.45
CA VAL A 211 -0.88 8.58 1.89
C VAL A 211 -0.22 9.05 3.18
N THR A 212 0.13 10.30 3.25
CA THR A 212 0.63 10.94 4.47
C THR A 212 0.38 12.45 4.45
N HIS A 213 0.29 13.06 5.63
CA HIS A 213 0.35 14.50 5.80
C HIS A 213 1.74 14.97 6.24
N GLU A 214 2.66 14.04 6.53
CA GLU A 214 4.03 14.31 6.95
C GLU A 214 4.94 14.48 5.74
N ARG A 215 5.25 15.73 5.39
CA ARG A 215 6.13 16.05 4.27
C ARG A 215 7.54 15.46 4.43
N ALA A 216 8.10 15.52 5.64
CA ALA A 216 9.43 14.98 5.92
C ALA A 216 9.52 13.46 5.66
N LEU A 217 8.44 12.72 5.98
CA LEU A 217 8.34 11.29 5.69
C LEU A 217 8.35 11.03 4.17
N ALA A 218 7.53 11.77 3.42
CA ALA A 218 7.47 11.66 1.97
C ALA A 218 8.83 12.01 1.32
N GLU A 219 9.47 13.10 1.74
CA GLU A 219 10.79 13.52 1.24
C GLU A 219 11.88 12.48 1.51
N ARG A 220 11.76 11.73 2.62
CA ARG A 220 12.76 10.70 2.98
C ARG A 220 12.60 9.40 2.19
N TYR A 221 11.38 9.00 1.84
CA TYR A 221 11.11 7.66 1.33
C TYR A 221 10.56 7.59 -0.10
N ALA A 222 9.71 8.54 -0.50
CA ALA A 222 9.07 8.49 -1.80
C ALA A 222 9.96 9.03 -2.92
N GLN A 223 9.92 8.40 -4.09
CA GLN A 223 10.61 8.86 -5.31
C GLN A 223 9.88 10.01 -6.00
N ARG A 224 8.57 10.11 -5.76
CA ARG A 224 7.68 11.12 -6.33
C ARG A 224 6.64 11.55 -5.32
N MET A 225 6.33 12.84 -5.32
CA MET A 225 5.36 13.46 -4.43
C MET A 225 4.23 14.08 -5.24
N ILE A 226 3.01 13.65 -4.96
CA ILE A 226 1.78 14.13 -5.58
C ILE A 226 0.96 14.85 -4.51
N PHE A 227 0.57 16.08 -4.78
CA PHE A 227 -0.14 16.92 -3.83
C PHE A 227 -1.61 17.07 -4.23
N LEU A 228 -2.48 16.79 -3.27
CA LEU A 228 -3.92 16.92 -3.43
C LEU A 228 -4.47 18.05 -2.54
N ALA A 229 -5.38 18.85 -3.08
CA ALA A 229 -6.17 19.82 -2.35
C ALA A 229 -7.60 19.85 -2.90
N ASP A 230 -8.61 19.85 -2.03
CA ASP A 230 -10.03 19.92 -2.38
C ASP A 230 -10.45 18.93 -3.47
N GLY A 231 -9.94 17.69 -3.37
CA GLY A 231 -10.21 16.62 -4.32
C GLY A 231 -9.48 16.73 -5.65
N LYS A 232 -8.58 17.70 -5.84
CA LYS A 232 -7.85 17.94 -7.10
C LYS A 232 -6.36 17.71 -6.93
N LEU A 233 -5.71 17.33 -8.03
CA LEU A 233 -4.26 17.31 -8.14
C LEU A 233 -3.77 18.74 -8.33
N VAL A 234 -2.90 19.20 -7.42
CA VAL A 234 -2.36 20.57 -7.44
C VAL A 234 -0.87 20.64 -7.78
N ASP A 235 -0.13 19.57 -7.49
CA ASP A 235 1.30 19.46 -7.86
C ASP A 235 1.69 17.99 -7.97
N ASP A 236 2.62 17.71 -8.87
CA ASP A 236 3.14 16.36 -9.14
C ASP A 236 4.60 16.49 -9.58
N ARG A 237 5.51 16.03 -8.72
CA ARG A 237 6.94 16.25 -8.95
C ARG A 237 7.80 15.10 -8.45
N PRO A 238 8.92 14.84 -9.14
CA PRO A 238 9.93 13.90 -8.64
C PRO A 238 10.53 14.43 -7.32
N ASN A 239 10.95 13.52 -6.48
CA ASN A 239 11.67 13.83 -5.25
C ASN A 239 13.18 13.64 -5.46
N PRO A 240 13.97 14.71 -5.66
CA PRO A 240 15.39 14.60 -5.90
C PRO A 240 16.18 14.06 -4.69
N ALA A 241 15.62 14.12 -3.48
CA ALA A 241 16.25 13.61 -2.27
C ALA A 241 16.23 12.08 -2.18
N ALA A 242 15.29 11.40 -2.84
CA ALA A 242 15.15 9.94 -2.80
C ALA A 242 16.29 9.19 -3.53
N GLY A 243 16.98 9.82 -4.46
CA GLY A 243 18.08 9.24 -5.24
C GLY A 243 19.45 9.25 -4.55
N GLY A 244 19.62 9.89 -3.39
CA GLY A 244 20.92 10.24 -2.82
C GLY A 244 21.44 9.37 -1.68
N ARG A 245 20.82 8.23 -1.32
CA ARG A 245 21.36 7.37 -0.26
C ARG A 245 21.83 6.03 -0.81
N PRO A 246 23.12 5.65 -0.59
CA PRO A 246 23.64 4.37 -1.02
C PRO A 246 22.90 3.23 -0.33
N ALA A 247 22.67 2.14 -1.08
CA ALA A 247 22.21 0.87 -0.54
C ALA A 247 23.07 0.51 0.68
N LEU A 248 22.43 0.21 1.80
CA LEU A 248 23.10 -0.34 2.98
C LEU A 248 23.93 -1.55 2.54
N GLN A 249 25.22 -1.52 2.85
CA GLN A 249 26.15 -2.63 2.64
C GLN A 249 25.51 -3.89 3.22
N ARG A 250 25.45 -4.92 2.40
CA ARG A 250 25.02 -6.28 2.82
C ARG A 250 25.91 -6.74 3.95
N GLY A 251 25.45 -6.53 5.19
CA GLY A 251 25.93 -7.28 6.34
C GLY A 251 25.30 -8.66 6.26
N HIS A 252 26.14 -9.70 6.15
CA HIS A 252 25.73 -11.08 6.28
C HIS A 252 24.98 -11.30 7.59
N LEU A 253 23.75 -11.79 7.50
CA LEU A 253 23.09 -12.57 8.54
C LEU A 253 22.54 -13.85 7.91
#